data_8eeaef64482713c83a56e49b61b752cc
#
_entry.id   8eeaef64482713c83a56e49b61b752cc
#
_cell.length_a   1.000
_cell.length_b   1.000
_cell.length_c   1.000
_cell.angle_alpha   90.00
_cell.angle_beta   90.00
_cell.angle_gamma   90.00
#
_symmetry.space_group_name_H-M   'P 1'
#
loop_
_entity.id
_entity.type
_entity.pdbx_description
1 polymer ?
#
loop_
_entity_poly.entity_id
_entity_poly.type
_entity_poly.pdbx_seq_one_letter_code
_entity_poly.pdbx_strand_id
1 'polypeptide(L)'
;LAAAALMMAAGASAQMPSFEWGVKAGLNVSGVSNIDDSKMKASIYVGAFAEFHVNDWLGIQPEVIYSRQGFAVDDNSVDYARARLNYLNIPIMGKFYVLDNLSFETGPQFGFLLNAREKIKANGTSVKADIDGAKNFDVSWGVGVSYRIFDPLDVTFRYNIGLTKIWDTQDNTPKNGVIQIGVGYRF
;
A
#
# COMPACT_ATOMS: atom_id res chain seq x y z
N LEU A 1 5.03 17.68 -12.29
CA LEU A 1 5.97 18.00 -13.39
C LEU A 1 6.65 16.76 -13.96
N ALA A 2 7.12 15.81 -13.14
CA ALA A 2 7.78 14.59 -13.63
C ALA A 2 6.84 13.64 -14.40
N ALA A 3 5.57 13.53 -14.01
CA ALA A 3 4.57 12.72 -14.71
C ALA A 3 4.23 13.28 -16.11
N ALA A 4 4.23 14.61 -16.27
CA ALA A 4 4.03 15.25 -17.55
C ALA A 4 5.23 15.07 -18.52
N ALA A 5 6.44 14.93 -17.97
CA ALA A 5 7.65 14.70 -18.79
C ALA A 5 7.73 13.27 -19.34
N LEU A 6 7.17 12.27 -18.64
CA LEU A 6 7.07 10.89 -19.14
C LEU A 6 6.10 10.78 -20.32
N MET A 7 5.05 11.61 -20.35
CA MET A 7 4.07 11.62 -21.45
C MET A 7 4.62 12.22 -22.75
N MET A 8 5.63 13.09 -22.68
CA MET A 8 6.23 13.73 -23.86
C MET A 8 7.30 12.89 -24.55
N ALA A 9 7.87 11.90 -23.89
CA ALA A 9 8.88 11.02 -24.45
C ALA A 9 8.31 9.86 -25.31
N ALA A 10 7.01 9.60 -25.23
CA ALA A 10 6.30 8.59 -26.05
C ALA A 10 5.72 9.12 -27.36
N GLY A 11 6.05 10.34 -27.75
CA GLY A 11 5.56 11.00 -28.93
C GLY A 11 6.24 10.59 -30.23
N ALA A 12 5.96 9.40 -30.73
CA ALA A 12 6.12 9.08 -32.15
C ALA A 12 5.04 8.06 -32.53
N SER A 13 3.99 8.54 -33.22
CA SER A 13 2.95 7.75 -33.89
C SER A 13 2.24 6.72 -33.01
N ALA A 14 1.43 7.17 -32.06
CA ALA A 14 0.54 6.29 -31.33
C ALA A 14 -0.83 6.96 -31.13
N GLN A 15 -1.87 6.19 -31.33
CA GLN A 15 -3.18 6.41 -30.73
C GLN A 15 -2.95 6.98 -29.31
N MET A 16 -3.66 8.05 -28.94
CA MET A 16 -3.54 8.59 -27.58
C MET A 16 -3.77 7.45 -26.60
N PRO A 17 -2.86 7.22 -25.64
CA PRO A 17 -3.07 6.19 -24.62
C PRO A 17 -4.40 6.49 -23.94
N SER A 18 -5.28 5.51 -23.87
CA SER A 18 -6.53 5.68 -23.16
C SER A 18 -6.21 5.93 -21.70
N PHE A 19 -6.78 7.01 -21.19
CA PHE A 19 -6.56 7.45 -19.81
C PHE A 19 -7.83 7.21 -19.02
N GLU A 20 -7.71 6.47 -17.95
CA GLU A 20 -8.78 6.25 -16.98
C GLU A 20 -8.30 6.73 -15.61
N TRP A 21 -9.20 7.23 -14.80
CA TRP A 21 -8.90 7.58 -13.41
C TRP A 21 -10.03 7.15 -12.50
N GLY A 22 -9.73 7.03 -11.21
CA GLY A 22 -10.71 6.56 -10.27
C GLY A 22 -10.28 6.71 -8.83
N VAL A 23 -11.15 6.26 -7.96
CA VAL A 23 -10.90 6.17 -6.53
C VAL A 23 -10.92 4.72 -6.09
N LYS A 24 -10.21 4.41 -5.01
CA LYS A 24 -10.17 3.07 -4.44
C LYS A 24 -10.23 3.12 -2.92
N ALA A 25 -10.85 2.12 -2.34
CA ALA A 25 -10.88 1.92 -0.90
C ALA A 25 -10.84 0.43 -0.57
N GLY A 26 -10.38 0.10 0.63
CA GLY A 26 -10.32 -1.28 1.04
C GLY A 26 -9.72 -1.50 2.41
N LEU A 27 -9.36 -2.75 2.65
CA LEU A 27 -8.78 -3.22 3.88
C LEU A 27 -7.30 -3.56 3.67
N ASN A 28 -6.49 -3.18 4.64
CA ASN A 28 -5.13 -3.66 4.83
C ASN A 28 -5.14 -4.70 5.95
N VAL A 29 -4.47 -5.81 5.72
CA VAL A 29 -4.09 -6.74 6.77
C VAL A 29 -2.57 -6.68 6.84
N SER A 30 -2.05 -5.97 7.85
CA SER A 30 -0.62 -5.78 8.04
C SER A 30 -0.10 -6.67 9.16
N GLY A 31 1.07 -7.23 8.95
CA GLY A 31 1.83 -7.99 9.93
C GLY A 31 3.32 -7.70 9.78
N VAL A 32 4.05 -7.86 10.85
CA VAL A 32 5.51 -7.74 10.85
C VAL A 32 6.08 -9.14 10.96
N SER A 33 6.92 -9.54 10.00
CA SER A 33 7.64 -10.81 10.07
C SER A 33 8.76 -10.74 11.10
N ASN A 34 9.09 -11.88 11.71
CA ASN A 34 10.16 -12.04 12.71
C ASN A 34 9.90 -11.34 14.07
N ILE A 35 8.64 -11.15 14.45
CA ILE A 35 8.25 -10.82 15.83
C ILE A 35 7.35 -11.95 16.29
N ASP A 36 7.81 -12.73 17.28
CA ASP A 36 7.00 -13.73 17.96
C ASP A 36 5.81 -13.02 18.63
N ASP A 37 4.62 -13.62 18.54
CA ASP A 37 3.34 -13.08 19.04
C ASP A 37 2.79 -11.79 18.35
N SER A 38 3.31 -11.36 17.20
CA SER A 38 2.69 -10.26 16.47
C SER A 38 1.38 -10.70 15.83
N LYS A 39 0.27 -10.07 16.24
CA LYS A 39 -1.05 -10.31 15.64
C LYS A 39 -1.25 -9.41 14.43
N MET A 40 -1.70 -10.02 13.32
CA MET A 40 -2.10 -9.27 12.13
C MET A 40 -3.21 -8.28 12.47
N LYS A 41 -3.08 -7.06 11.96
CA LYS A 41 -4.05 -6.00 12.19
C LYS A 41 -4.76 -5.61 10.91
N ALA A 42 -6.07 -5.71 10.94
CA ALA A 42 -6.91 -5.16 9.89
C ALA A 42 -7.08 -3.65 10.06
N SER A 43 -6.96 -2.92 8.98
CA SER A 43 -7.13 -1.47 8.91
C SER A 43 -7.62 -1.06 7.52
N ILE A 44 -7.87 0.22 7.30
CA ILE A 44 -8.45 0.73 6.05
C ILE A 44 -7.40 1.49 5.23
N TYR A 45 -7.62 1.51 3.94
CA TYR A 45 -6.96 2.45 3.03
C TYR A 45 -7.99 3.10 2.10
N VAL A 46 -7.65 4.28 1.62
CA VAL A 46 -8.40 5.04 0.62
C VAL A 46 -7.43 5.80 -0.25
N GLY A 47 -7.75 5.92 -1.53
CA GLY A 47 -6.88 6.63 -2.46
C GLY A 47 -7.52 6.90 -3.81
N ALA A 48 -6.71 7.46 -4.68
CA ALA A 48 -7.03 7.69 -6.08
C ALA A 48 -5.96 7.05 -6.96
N PHE A 49 -6.33 6.72 -8.17
CA PHE A 49 -5.45 6.18 -9.19
C PHE A 49 -5.73 6.81 -10.56
N ALA A 50 -4.70 6.77 -11.39
CA ALA A 50 -4.81 7.03 -12.81
C ALA A 50 -4.21 5.85 -13.56
N GLU A 51 -4.82 5.43 -14.64
CA GLU A 51 -4.32 4.33 -15.45
C GLU A 51 -4.10 4.80 -16.88
N PHE A 52 -2.91 4.53 -17.39
CA PHE A 52 -2.48 4.82 -18.76
C PHE A 52 -2.29 3.50 -19.48
N HIS A 53 -3.14 3.20 -20.46
CA HIS A 53 -2.98 2.01 -21.29
C HIS A 53 -1.90 2.28 -22.34
N VAL A 54 -0.77 1.59 -22.22
CA VAL A 54 0.34 1.68 -23.17
C VAL A 54 -0.01 0.92 -24.45
N ASN A 55 -0.67 -0.23 -24.28
CA ASN A 55 -1.22 -1.08 -25.35
C ASN A 55 -2.32 -1.98 -24.76
N ASP A 56 -2.87 -2.91 -25.57
CA ASP A 56 -3.99 -3.76 -25.19
C ASP A 56 -3.70 -4.68 -23.99
N TRP A 57 -2.44 -4.99 -23.71
CA TRP A 57 -2.04 -5.91 -22.64
C TRP A 57 -1.26 -5.25 -21.49
N LEU A 58 -0.87 -3.97 -21.64
CA LEU A 58 -0.04 -3.26 -20.65
C LEU A 58 -0.63 -1.92 -20.27
N GLY A 59 -0.89 -1.72 -18.98
CA GLY A 59 -1.21 -0.45 -18.37
C GLY A 59 -0.17 -0.04 -17.33
N ILE A 60 -0.04 1.26 -17.08
CA ILE A 60 0.75 1.83 -15.98
C ILE A 60 -0.22 2.59 -15.10
N GLN A 61 -0.27 2.21 -13.82
CA GLN A 61 -1.20 2.78 -12.85
C GLN A 61 -0.47 3.40 -11.67
N PRO A 62 -0.14 4.70 -11.71
CA PRO A 62 0.24 5.47 -10.52
C PRO A 62 -0.97 5.67 -9.61
N GLU A 63 -0.71 5.59 -8.31
CA GLU A 63 -1.73 5.73 -7.28
C GLU A 63 -1.24 6.67 -6.17
N VAL A 64 -2.18 7.29 -5.46
CA VAL A 64 -1.94 8.00 -4.20
C VAL A 64 -2.89 7.42 -3.16
N ILE A 65 -2.35 6.79 -2.13
CA ILE A 65 -3.10 6.02 -1.15
C ILE A 65 -2.78 6.51 0.25
N TYR A 66 -3.80 6.94 0.99
CA TYR A 66 -3.71 7.05 2.44
C TYR A 66 -3.97 5.67 3.04
N SER A 67 -2.97 5.14 3.73
CA SER A 67 -2.98 3.79 4.28
C SER A 67 -2.77 3.84 5.79
N ARG A 68 -3.72 3.30 6.53
CA ARG A 68 -3.54 3.06 7.95
C ARG A 68 -2.97 1.65 8.12
N GLN A 69 -1.86 1.54 8.84
CA GLN A 69 -1.16 0.28 9.11
C GLN A 69 -0.86 0.17 10.61
N GLY A 70 -0.26 -0.94 11.03
CA GLY A 70 0.22 -1.13 12.38
C GLY A 70 0.10 -2.57 12.85
N PHE A 71 0.53 -2.80 14.07
CA PHE A 71 0.49 -4.10 14.73
C PHE A 71 -0.04 -3.95 16.16
N ALA A 72 -0.47 -5.06 16.73
CA ALA A 72 -0.81 -5.17 18.13
C ALA A 72 0.08 -6.24 18.76
N VAL A 73 0.55 -5.99 19.97
CA VAL A 73 1.28 -6.96 20.78
C VAL A 73 0.50 -7.16 22.08
N ASP A 74 0.21 -8.41 22.40
CA ASP A 74 -0.30 -8.80 23.70
C ASP A 74 0.90 -9.38 24.48
N ASP A 75 1.36 -8.68 25.50
CA ASP A 75 2.43 -9.14 26.40
C ASP A 75 1.83 -9.30 27.80
N ASN A 76 2.24 -10.35 28.51
CA ASN A 76 1.80 -10.63 29.88
C ASN A 76 2.13 -9.50 30.88
N SER A 77 2.98 -8.56 30.49
CA SER A 77 3.39 -7.40 31.31
C SER A 77 2.60 -6.13 31.06
N VAL A 78 1.82 -6.07 29.97
CA VAL A 78 0.97 -4.91 29.59
C VAL A 78 -0.37 -5.42 29.09
N ASP A 79 -1.46 -4.87 29.59
CA ASP A 79 -2.80 -5.29 29.20
C ASP A 79 -3.03 -5.18 27.68
N TYR A 80 -2.29 -4.27 27.00
CA TYR A 80 -2.48 -4.02 25.59
C TYR A 80 -1.53 -2.95 25.03
N ALA A 81 -0.78 -3.26 23.97
CA ALA A 81 0.00 -2.30 23.21
C ALA A 81 -0.43 -2.28 21.73
N ARG A 82 -0.70 -1.11 21.18
CA ARG A 82 -1.02 -0.90 19.77
C ARG A 82 -0.15 0.19 19.15
N ALA A 83 0.54 -0.16 18.08
CA ALA A 83 1.13 0.82 17.19
C ALA A 83 0.19 1.13 16.03
N ARG A 84 0.07 2.42 15.70
CA ARG A 84 -0.66 2.92 14.52
C ARG A 84 0.29 3.73 13.69
N LEU A 85 0.43 3.34 12.44
CA LEU A 85 1.27 3.99 11.45
C LEU A 85 0.38 4.45 10.30
N ASN A 86 0.36 5.76 10.06
CA ASN A 86 -0.38 6.32 8.95
C ASN A 86 0.62 6.68 7.85
N TYR A 87 0.43 6.11 6.67
CA TYR A 87 1.28 6.30 5.51
C TYR A 87 0.54 7.01 4.38
N LEU A 88 1.27 7.85 3.67
CA LEU A 88 0.95 8.24 2.31
C LEU A 88 1.78 7.34 1.40
N ASN A 89 1.14 6.46 0.67
CA ASN A 89 1.78 5.54 -0.27
C ASN A 89 1.58 6.02 -1.70
N ILE A 90 2.64 5.93 -2.48
CA ILE A 90 2.64 6.23 -3.92
C ILE A 90 3.09 4.98 -4.66
N PRO A 91 2.18 4.04 -4.96
CA PRO A 91 2.45 2.91 -5.82
C PRO A 91 2.54 3.34 -7.29
N ILE A 92 3.42 2.69 -8.04
CA ILE A 92 3.47 2.76 -9.51
C ILE A 92 3.38 1.34 -10.02
N MET A 93 2.18 0.93 -10.41
CA MET A 93 1.90 -0.45 -10.78
C MET A 93 1.90 -0.62 -12.30
N GLY A 94 2.64 -1.60 -12.79
CA GLY A 94 2.45 -2.15 -14.13
C GLY A 94 1.31 -3.17 -14.08
N LYS A 95 0.32 -3.01 -14.93
CA LYS A 95 -0.83 -3.91 -15.06
C LYS A 95 -0.72 -4.68 -16.36
N PHE A 96 -0.75 -6.01 -16.26
CA PHE A 96 -0.65 -6.94 -17.37
C PHE A 96 -2.00 -7.61 -17.56
N TYR A 97 -2.72 -7.19 -18.57
CA TYR A 97 -4.04 -7.70 -18.92
C TYR A 97 -3.91 -9.06 -19.61
N VAL A 98 -4.43 -10.09 -18.98
CA VAL A 98 -4.51 -11.45 -19.53
C VAL A 98 -5.89 -11.74 -20.11
N LEU A 99 -6.90 -11.00 -19.67
CA LEU A 99 -8.25 -10.92 -20.21
C LEU A 99 -8.69 -9.46 -20.13
N ASP A 100 -9.72 -9.07 -20.84
CA ASP A 100 -10.25 -7.70 -20.84
C ASP A 100 -10.64 -7.21 -19.44
N ASN A 101 -11.00 -8.14 -18.57
CA ASN A 101 -11.45 -7.86 -17.20
C ASN A 101 -10.50 -8.37 -16.10
N LEU A 102 -9.39 -9.04 -16.45
CA LEU A 102 -8.44 -9.61 -15.49
C LEU A 102 -7.03 -9.12 -15.78
N SER A 103 -6.39 -8.51 -14.80
CA SER A 103 -4.99 -8.10 -14.89
C SER A 103 -4.17 -8.57 -13.69
N PHE A 104 -2.93 -8.96 -13.94
CA PHE A 104 -1.89 -9.02 -12.92
C PHE A 104 -1.25 -7.67 -12.76
N GLU A 105 -0.92 -7.31 -11.53
CA GLU A 105 -0.26 -6.04 -11.25
C GLU A 105 1.01 -6.26 -10.44
N THR A 106 2.05 -5.51 -10.79
CA THR A 106 3.30 -5.51 -10.02
C THR A 106 4.01 -4.17 -10.15
N GLY A 107 4.72 -3.77 -9.10
CA GLY A 107 5.48 -2.53 -9.13
C GLY A 107 5.94 -2.03 -7.77
N PRO A 108 6.80 -1.01 -7.77
CA PRO A 108 7.28 -0.36 -6.57
C PRO A 108 6.19 0.50 -5.91
N GLN A 109 6.24 0.56 -4.59
CA GLN A 109 5.45 1.46 -3.77
C GLN A 109 6.38 2.25 -2.86
N PHE A 110 6.24 3.55 -2.86
CA PHE A 110 6.96 4.50 -2.01
C PHE A 110 6.05 4.96 -0.90
N GLY A 111 6.42 4.67 0.34
CA GLY A 111 5.65 5.01 1.54
C GLY A 111 6.28 6.17 2.30
N PHE A 112 5.48 7.15 2.65
CA PHE A 112 5.87 8.28 3.50
C PHE A 112 5.08 8.21 4.81
N LEU A 113 5.79 8.05 5.93
CA LEU A 113 5.17 8.02 7.24
C LEU A 113 4.69 9.43 7.61
N LEU A 114 3.38 9.61 7.71
CA LEU A 114 2.76 10.86 8.11
C LEU A 114 2.70 11.00 9.62
N ASN A 115 2.43 9.89 10.32
CA ASN A 115 2.24 9.90 11.76
C ASN A 115 2.41 8.48 12.34
N ALA A 116 3.19 8.37 13.40
CA ALA A 116 3.38 7.15 14.17
C ALA A 116 2.90 7.39 15.61
N ARG A 117 1.91 6.64 16.07
CA ARG A 117 1.37 6.74 17.43
C ARG A 117 1.31 5.38 18.10
N GLU A 118 1.80 5.33 19.30
CA GLU A 118 1.69 4.18 20.18
C GLU A 118 0.63 4.44 21.27
N LYS A 119 -0.16 3.42 21.58
CA LYS A 119 -1.08 3.41 22.71
C LYS A 119 -0.78 2.20 23.56
N ILE A 120 -0.26 2.46 24.76
CA ILE A 120 0.00 1.45 25.77
C ILE A 120 -1.08 1.57 26.84
N LYS A 121 -1.67 0.46 27.23
CA LYS A 121 -2.57 0.37 28.36
C LYS A 121 -1.97 -0.58 29.39
N ALA A 122 -1.68 -0.04 30.57
CA ALA A 122 -1.19 -0.79 31.71
C ALA A 122 -1.96 -0.36 32.97
N ASN A 123 -2.42 -1.29 33.77
CA ASN A 123 -3.12 -1.05 35.03
C ASN A 123 -4.28 -0.03 34.92
N GLY A 124 -5.09 -0.13 33.87
CA GLY A 124 -6.24 0.76 33.66
C GLY A 124 -5.90 2.16 33.12
N THR A 125 -4.63 2.55 33.06
CA THR A 125 -4.17 3.83 32.53
C THR A 125 -3.73 3.70 31.08
N SER A 126 -4.19 4.63 30.21
CA SER A 126 -3.79 4.67 28.79
C SER A 126 -2.82 5.80 28.56
N VAL A 127 -1.63 5.50 28.10
CA VAL A 127 -0.63 6.47 27.66
C VAL A 127 -0.56 6.45 26.14
N LYS A 128 -0.55 7.63 25.52
CA LYS A 128 -0.30 7.78 24.07
C LYS A 128 1.04 8.50 23.94
N ALA A 129 1.91 7.95 23.13
CA ALA A 129 3.21 8.54 22.80
C ALA A 129 3.38 8.56 21.28
N ASP A 130 4.09 9.55 20.78
CA ASP A 130 4.58 9.54 19.41
C ASP A 130 5.85 8.66 19.38
N ILE A 131 5.97 7.85 18.32
CA ILE A 131 7.13 6.96 18.17
C ILE A 131 8.24 7.77 17.51
N ASP A 132 9.22 8.18 18.31
CA ASP A 132 10.45 8.81 17.81
C ASP A 132 11.38 7.74 17.22
N GLY A 133 11.93 8.01 16.02
CA GLY A 133 12.92 7.14 15.37
C GLY A 133 12.36 6.17 14.33
N ALA A 134 11.07 6.18 14.04
CA ALA A 134 10.54 5.46 12.88
C ALA A 134 11.06 6.10 11.57
N LYS A 135 11.52 5.28 10.62
CA LYS A 135 11.96 5.80 9.32
C LYS A 135 10.76 6.43 8.59
N ASN A 136 10.94 7.67 8.17
CA ASN A 136 9.90 8.44 7.49
C ASN A 136 9.61 7.98 6.06
N PHE A 137 10.49 7.13 5.50
CA PHE A 137 10.40 6.65 4.14
C PHE A 137 10.54 5.13 4.10
N ASP A 138 9.62 4.49 3.40
CA ASP A 138 9.57 3.04 3.19
C ASP A 138 9.44 2.72 1.70
N VAL A 139 10.07 1.64 1.27
CA VAL A 139 9.94 1.12 -0.08
C VAL A 139 9.46 -0.31 0.02
N SER A 140 8.41 -0.62 -0.73
CA SER A 140 7.87 -1.96 -0.84
C SER A 140 7.65 -2.32 -2.32
N TRP A 141 7.49 -3.61 -2.57
CA TRP A 141 7.15 -4.13 -3.89
C TRP A 141 5.78 -4.80 -3.84
N GLY A 142 4.87 -4.33 -4.66
CA GLY A 142 3.53 -4.86 -4.77
C GLY A 142 3.42 -5.93 -5.84
N VAL A 143 2.68 -6.99 -5.54
CA VAL A 143 2.25 -8.02 -6.50
C VAL A 143 0.77 -8.30 -6.24
N GLY A 144 -0.04 -8.31 -7.29
CA GLY A 144 -1.48 -8.46 -7.11
C GLY A 144 -2.23 -8.87 -8.36
N VAL A 145 -3.54 -8.95 -8.19
CA VAL A 145 -4.51 -9.26 -9.23
C VAL A 145 -5.66 -8.26 -9.11
N SER A 146 -6.07 -7.73 -10.23
CA SER A 146 -7.28 -6.88 -10.35
C SER A 146 -8.27 -7.53 -11.29
N TYR A 147 -9.53 -7.55 -10.87
CA TYR A 147 -10.63 -8.08 -11.65
C TYR A 147 -11.73 -7.02 -11.77
N ARG A 148 -12.07 -6.66 -13.01
CA ARG A 148 -13.21 -5.78 -13.33
C ARG A 148 -14.50 -6.60 -13.30
N ILE A 149 -15.31 -6.40 -12.27
CA ILE A 149 -16.59 -7.10 -12.12
C ILE A 149 -17.58 -6.64 -13.18
N PHE A 150 -17.67 -5.35 -13.33
CA PHE A 150 -18.42 -4.64 -14.37
C PHE A 150 -17.93 -3.18 -14.41
N ASP A 151 -18.10 -2.50 -15.53
CA ASP A 151 -17.80 -1.07 -15.59
C ASP A 151 -18.79 -0.28 -14.72
N PRO A 152 -18.31 0.54 -13.80
CA PRO A 152 -16.95 1.01 -13.56
C PRO A 152 -16.23 0.38 -12.31
N LEU A 153 -16.55 -0.84 -11.91
CA LEU A 153 -16.16 -1.43 -10.63
C LEU A 153 -15.07 -2.49 -10.76
N ASP A 154 -13.93 -2.28 -10.08
CA ASP A 154 -12.83 -3.25 -9.94
C ASP A 154 -12.72 -3.79 -8.51
N VAL A 155 -12.29 -5.05 -8.38
CA VAL A 155 -11.80 -5.62 -7.13
C VAL A 155 -10.31 -5.91 -7.28
N THR A 156 -9.52 -5.55 -6.27
CA THR A 156 -8.07 -5.76 -6.26
C THR A 156 -7.67 -6.56 -5.03
N PHE A 157 -6.81 -7.55 -5.25
CA PHE A 157 -6.06 -8.23 -4.21
C PHE A 157 -4.58 -7.99 -4.44
N ARG A 158 -3.86 -7.42 -3.46
CA ARG A 158 -2.44 -7.07 -3.56
C ARG A 158 -1.69 -7.46 -2.30
N TYR A 159 -0.49 -7.97 -2.47
CA TYR A 159 0.48 -8.17 -1.40
C TYR A 159 1.68 -7.26 -1.61
N ASN A 160 1.95 -6.40 -0.62
CA ASN A 160 3.10 -5.51 -0.62
C ASN A 160 4.18 -6.08 0.30
N ILE A 161 5.35 -6.32 -0.26
CA ILE A 161 6.53 -6.87 0.41
C ILE A 161 7.45 -5.70 0.76
N GLY A 162 7.64 -5.41 2.03
CA GLY A 162 8.58 -4.38 2.49
C GLY A 162 10.01 -4.72 2.09
N LEU A 163 10.68 -3.79 1.43
CA LEU A 163 12.07 -3.91 1.01
C LEU A 163 13.00 -3.17 1.97
N THR A 164 12.53 -2.11 2.60
CA THR A 164 13.28 -1.33 3.58
C THR A 164 13.12 -1.89 4.98
N LYS A 165 14.16 -1.71 5.79
CA LYS A 165 14.15 -2.07 7.21
C LYS A 165 13.41 -0.99 8.00
N ILE A 166 12.50 -1.40 8.88
CA ILE A 166 11.74 -0.46 9.73
C ILE A 166 12.66 0.21 10.76
N TRP A 167 13.65 -0.51 11.27
CA TRP A 167 14.67 -0.01 12.20
C TRP A 167 16.07 -0.50 11.85
N ASP A 168 17.10 0.28 12.22
CA ASP A 168 18.52 -0.08 12.05
C ASP A 168 19.01 -0.93 13.25
N THR A 169 18.56 -2.17 13.34
CA THR A 169 19.07 -3.13 14.34
C THR A 169 19.86 -4.23 13.62
N GLN A 170 21.00 -4.60 14.20
CA GLN A 170 21.82 -5.70 13.69
C GLN A 170 21.06 -7.02 13.87
N ASP A 171 21.09 -7.87 12.85
CA ASP A 171 20.53 -9.21 12.78
C ASP A 171 18.99 -9.35 13.01
N ASN A 172 18.31 -9.91 12.00
CA ASN A 172 16.89 -10.25 11.99
C ASN A 172 15.91 -9.05 11.90
N THR A 173 16.12 -8.18 10.94
CA THR A 173 15.27 -6.99 10.76
C THR A 173 13.84 -7.34 10.33
N PRO A 174 12.83 -6.89 11.10
CA PRO A 174 11.44 -7.09 10.76
C PRO A 174 11.08 -6.35 9.46
N LYS A 175 10.49 -7.07 8.50
CA LYS A 175 9.97 -6.51 7.26
C LYS A 175 8.46 -6.38 7.37
N ASN A 176 7.93 -5.29 6.85
CA ASN A 176 6.50 -5.07 6.82
C ASN A 176 5.87 -5.82 5.63
N GLY A 177 4.92 -6.68 5.91
CA GLY A 177 4.09 -7.33 4.90
C GLY A 177 2.65 -6.83 4.99
N VAL A 178 2.08 -6.37 3.88
CA VAL A 178 0.71 -5.84 3.86
C VAL A 178 -0.09 -6.50 2.76
N ILE A 179 -1.14 -7.22 3.15
CA ILE A 179 -2.18 -7.69 2.25
C ILE A 179 -3.23 -6.58 2.11
N GLN A 180 -3.57 -6.25 0.89
CA GLN A 180 -4.61 -5.28 0.57
C GLN A 180 -5.72 -5.95 -0.24
N ILE A 181 -6.96 -5.73 0.19
CA ILE A 181 -8.17 -6.14 -0.53
C ILE A 181 -9.03 -4.91 -0.67
N GLY A 182 -9.42 -4.57 -1.88
CA GLY A 182 -10.17 -3.34 -2.10
C GLY A 182 -11.00 -3.32 -3.35
N VAL A 183 -11.77 -2.27 -3.43
CA VAL A 183 -12.65 -1.95 -4.54
C VAL A 183 -12.22 -0.61 -5.14
N GLY A 184 -12.17 -0.54 -6.45
CA GLY A 184 -11.93 0.65 -7.24
C GLY A 184 -13.15 1.04 -8.03
N TYR A 185 -13.39 2.34 -8.15
CA TYR A 185 -14.42 2.91 -9.01
C TYR A 185 -13.75 3.83 -10.02
N ARG A 186 -14.01 3.59 -11.31
CA ARG A 186 -13.49 4.36 -12.45
C ARG A 186 -14.51 5.43 -12.89
N PHE A 187 -14.01 6.53 -13.42
CA PHE A 187 -14.82 7.62 -13.93
C PHE A 187 -14.67 7.75 -15.44
#